data_55a90a51773c97cae8d5cb2952cc6b3c
#
_entry.id   55a90a51773c97cae8d5cb2952cc6b3c
#
_cell.length_a   1.000
_cell.length_b   1.000
_cell.length_c   1.000
_cell.angle_alpha   90.00
_cell.angle_beta   90.00
_cell.angle_gamma   90.00
#
_symmetry.space_group_name_H-M   'P 1'
#
loop_
_entity.id
_entity.type
_entity.pdbx_description
1 polymer ?
#
loop_
_entity_poly.entity_id
_entity_poly.type
_entity_poly.pdbx_seq_one_letter_code
_entity_poly.pdbx_strand_id
1 'polypeptide(L)'
;MSNKSGRRDFLKATAAGAAVASLGAGVNFANATSAKPQIKVAGYDYDRVRGIMDGKVGIEGTDVSFHYEDIYAVNDLAFGPNPKYDVTEMGLIPYVNKFVNEDFRAYTLIPVFISRVFRHRNVFVHADSGIEKPEDLRGKRVGTPGYGMSANTWIRGFLLDEYGVAADDFEWIETTKSSDSGKLGGSGWSAFDAEGNNSRYYYPKDFPIKQGPPDVDESELLLSGQCDALITAITPQSFLDGNPKIKRLFPDVKAAEQSYYRKTGLFPIMHVVAIRTNAIKANPGLPKAVFDMYSGAKNIAYANMETTTSLKVTLPWVTQEFEETRKIMGTNFWPYGVEPNRKELELVMRYTYEQGLVKRLAEFEDMFDPSTLALLEDI
;
A
#
# COMPACT_ATOMS: atom_id res chain seq x y z
N MET A 1 -22.55 12.48 62.83
CA MET A 1 -23.10 13.84 62.99
C MET A 1 -22.99 14.46 61.59
N SER A 2 -24.11 14.42 60.78
CA SER A 2 -25.12 15.47 60.68
C SER A 2 -24.56 16.76 60.12
N ASN A 3 -24.94 17.34 58.99
CA ASN A 3 -26.23 17.54 58.31
C ASN A 3 -25.92 18.14 56.91
N LYS A 4 -26.46 17.74 55.80
CA LYS A 4 -27.75 18.01 55.13
C LYS A 4 -28.08 19.48 54.83
N SER A 5 -28.43 19.66 53.57
CA SER A 5 -29.49 20.45 52.93
C SER A 5 -29.06 21.82 52.41
N GLY A 6 -29.64 22.39 51.39
CA GLY A 6 -30.80 22.11 50.58
C GLY A 6 -30.87 23.12 49.43
N ARG A 7 -31.44 22.71 48.34
CA ARG A 7 -32.75 23.11 47.77
C ARG A 7 -32.88 24.57 47.36
N ARG A 8 -33.05 24.75 46.07
CA ARG A 8 -34.37 24.90 45.35
C ARG A 8 -34.94 26.30 45.29
N ASP A 9 -35.34 26.60 44.08
CA ASP A 9 -36.50 27.40 43.64
C ASP A 9 -36.37 28.92 43.64
N PHE A 10 -36.37 29.48 42.40
CA PHE A 10 -37.14 30.68 42.18
C PHE A 10 -38.00 30.58 40.92
N LEU A 11 -39.25 30.79 41.18
CA LEU A 11 -40.41 30.70 40.35
C LEU A 11 -40.62 31.92 39.43
N LYS A 12 -41.14 31.63 38.26
CA LYS A 12 -42.21 32.31 37.50
C LYS A 12 -42.53 33.77 37.83
N ALA A 13 -42.49 34.57 36.78
CA ALA A 13 -43.37 35.72 36.62
C ALA A 13 -43.92 35.74 35.19
N THR A 14 -45.22 35.51 35.09
CA THR A 14 -46.09 35.81 33.92
C THR A 14 -46.35 37.28 33.81
N ALA A 15 -46.27 37.86 32.59
CA ALA A 15 -47.02 39.03 32.23
C ALA A 15 -47.48 38.92 30.77
N ALA A 16 -48.78 38.97 30.60
CA ALA A 16 -49.49 39.05 29.34
C ALA A 16 -49.38 40.50 28.75
N GLY A 17 -49.32 40.63 27.45
CA GLY A 17 -49.38 41.94 26.79
C GLY A 17 -49.44 41.84 25.28
N ALA A 18 -50.65 41.94 24.74
CA ALA A 18 -51.09 42.48 23.47
C ALA A 18 -50.45 42.05 22.15
N ALA A 19 -51.27 41.37 21.35
CA ALA A 19 -51.10 41.13 19.90
C ALA A 19 -51.14 42.44 19.12
N VAL A 20 -50.13 42.64 18.25
CA VAL A 20 -50.22 43.49 17.04
C VAL A 20 -49.84 42.59 15.85
N ALA A 21 -50.84 42.29 15.04
CA ALA A 21 -50.64 41.59 13.76
C ALA A 21 -50.00 42.57 12.76
N SER A 22 -48.76 42.32 12.41
CA SER A 22 -48.12 42.87 11.18
C SER A 22 -47.92 41.72 10.23
N LEU A 23 -48.69 41.69 9.15
CA LEU A 23 -48.46 40.85 7.97
C LEU A 23 -47.16 41.33 7.28
N GLY A 24 -46.04 40.75 7.67
CA GLY A 24 -44.78 40.84 6.95
C GLY A 24 -44.53 39.47 6.34
N ALA A 25 -44.68 39.35 5.01
CA ALA A 25 -44.24 38.19 4.27
C ALA A 25 -42.71 38.10 4.40
N GLY A 26 -42.23 37.44 5.47
CA GLY A 26 -40.85 37.07 5.62
C GLY A 26 -40.56 35.88 4.70
N VAL A 27 -39.90 36.17 3.57
CA VAL A 27 -39.28 35.13 2.79
C VAL A 27 -38.16 34.54 3.67
N ASN A 28 -38.45 33.42 4.30
CA ASN A 28 -37.44 32.59 4.92
C ASN A 28 -36.55 32.06 3.80
N PHE A 29 -35.43 32.71 3.53
CA PHE A 29 -34.29 32.06 2.90
C PHE A 29 -33.81 31.02 3.90
N ALA A 30 -34.37 29.82 3.81
CA ALA A 30 -33.72 28.65 4.38
C ALA A 30 -32.34 28.61 3.71
N ASN A 31 -31.31 28.99 4.45
CA ASN A 31 -29.94 28.62 4.10
C ASN A 31 -29.92 27.08 4.04
N ALA A 32 -30.21 26.53 2.87
CA ALA A 32 -29.84 25.18 2.55
C ALA A 32 -28.31 25.20 2.56
N THR A 33 -27.70 24.87 3.68
CA THR A 33 -26.31 24.46 3.72
C THR A 33 -26.23 23.25 2.79
N SER A 34 -25.79 23.47 1.54
CA SER A 34 -25.55 22.38 0.61
C SER A 34 -24.58 21.43 1.30
N ALA A 35 -24.98 20.17 1.43
CA ALA A 35 -24.10 19.15 1.99
C ALA A 35 -22.78 19.19 1.23
N LYS A 36 -21.67 19.21 1.97
CA LYS A 36 -20.34 19.20 1.36
C LYS A 36 -20.19 17.95 0.47
N PRO A 37 -19.53 18.07 -0.69
CA PRO A 37 -19.17 16.90 -1.49
C PRO A 37 -18.45 15.88 -0.62
N GLN A 38 -18.79 14.61 -0.78
CA GLN A 38 -18.13 13.53 -0.05
C GLN A 38 -17.08 12.88 -0.93
N ILE A 39 -15.91 12.59 -0.35
CA ILE A 39 -14.82 11.81 -0.96
C ILE A 39 -14.55 10.60 -0.05
N LYS A 40 -14.70 9.41 -0.62
CA LYS A 40 -14.40 8.14 0.06
C LYS A 40 -13.00 7.69 -0.29
N VAL A 41 -12.15 7.60 0.74
CA VAL A 41 -10.74 7.18 0.63
C VAL A 41 -10.62 5.78 1.22
N ALA A 42 -9.83 4.89 0.58
CA ALA A 42 -9.55 3.56 1.12
C ALA A 42 -8.05 3.23 1.09
N GLY A 43 -7.61 2.45 2.07
CA GLY A 43 -6.24 1.97 2.18
C GLY A 43 -5.95 1.40 3.56
N TYR A 44 -4.67 1.07 3.79
CA TYR A 44 -4.19 0.61 5.08
C TYR A 44 -4.10 1.73 6.12
N ASP A 45 -4.11 1.32 7.39
CA ASP A 45 -3.89 2.14 8.56
C ASP A 45 -2.38 2.35 8.82
N TYR A 46 -1.75 3.20 8.03
CA TYR A 46 -0.37 3.63 8.24
C TYR A 46 -0.31 4.88 9.14
N ASP A 47 0.82 5.10 9.81
CA ASP A 47 1.11 6.35 10.55
C ASP A 47 0.94 7.59 9.65
N ARG A 48 1.39 7.50 8.40
CA ARG A 48 1.35 8.58 7.37
C ARG A 48 -0.03 8.81 6.75
N VAL A 49 -1.07 8.08 7.15
CA VAL A 49 -2.49 8.36 6.82
C VAL A 49 -3.31 8.73 8.05
N ARG A 50 -2.76 8.57 9.25
CA ARG A 50 -3.48 8.88 10.50
C ARG A 50 -3.99 10.31 10.56
N GLY A 51 -3.25 11.28 10.00
CA GLY A 51 -3.72 12.65 9.90
C GLY A 51 -5.02 12.80 9.13
N ILE A 52 -5.25 11.96 8.09
CA ILE A 52 -6.50 11.91 7.33
C ILE A 52 -7.59 11.21 8.15
N MET A 53 -7.28 10.05 8.72
CA MET A 53 -8.22 9.26 9.52
C MET A 53 -8.76 10.03 10.73
N ASP A 54 -7.89 10.81 11.38
CA ASP A 54 -8.22 11.65 12.54
C ASP A 54 -8.87 13.00 12.16
N GLY A 55 -9.04 13.29 10.88
CA GLY A 55 -9.57 14.56 10.38
C GLY A 55 -8.67 15.77 10.62
N LYS A 56 -7.37 15.56 10.88
CA LYS A 56 -6.39 16.65 11.07
C LYS A 56 -5.95 17.28 9.77
N VAL A 57 -6.02 16.52 8.69
CA VAL A 57 -5.83 16.97 7.32
C VAL A 57 -6.99 16.47 6.46
N GLY A 58 -7.36 17.24 5.46
CA GLY A 58 -8.49 16.94 4.57
C GLY A 58 -8.44 17.81 3.32
N ILE A 59 -9.53 17.86 2.59
CA ILE A 59 -9.69 18.68 1.40
C ILE A 59 -10.69 19.80 1.73
N GLU A 60 -10.29 21.05 1.53
CA GLU A 60 -11.13 22.22 1.83
C GLU A 60 -12.49 22.12 1.13
N GLY A 61 -13.56 22.42 1.86
CA GLY A 61 -14.92 22.37 1.35
C GLY A 61 -15.49 20.98 1.11
N THR A 62 -14.76 19.92 1.46
CA THR A 62 -15.12 18.53 1.19
C THR A 62 -15.19 17.73 2.51
N ASP A 63 -16.09 16.76 2.57
CA ASP A 63 -16.16 15.78 3.64
C ASP A 63 -15.38 14.52 3.22
N VAL A 64 -14.26 14.24 3.89
CA VAL A 64 -13.38 13.11 3.57
C VAL A 64 -13.61 12.00 4.58
N SER A 65 -13.97 10.81 4.09
CA SER A 65 -14.09 9.61 4.92
C SER A 65 -13.03 8.59 4.55
N PHE A 66 -12.21 8.17 5.53
CA PHE A 66 -11.20 7.12 5.33
C PHE A 66 -11.74 5.76 5.78
N HIS A 67 -11.59 4.76 4.92
CA HIS A 67 -12.02 3.39 5.14
C HIS A 67 -10.78 2.48 5.18
N TYR A 68 -10.58 1.80 6.30
CA TYR A 68 -9.57 0.76 6.38
C TYR A 68 -10.00 -0.44 5.52
N GLU A 69 -9.13 -0.83 4.61
CA GLU A 69 -9.27 -2.04 3.79
C GLU A 69 -7.88 -2.64 3.57
N ASP A 70 -7.78 -3.96 3.47
CA ASP A 70 -6.53 -4.61 3.07
C ASP A 70 -6.29 -4.48 1.55
N ILE A 71 -5.04 -4.71 1.11
CA ILE A 71 -4.65 -4.48 -0.29
C ILE A 71 -5.39 -5.40 -1.27
N TYR A 72 -5.75 -6.60 -0.85
CA TYR A 72 -6.49 -7.52 -1.69
C TYR A 72 -7.92 -7.01 -1.91
N ALA A 73 -8.57 -6.58 -0.83
CA ALA A 73 -9.90 -6.00 -0.89
C ALA A 73 -9.94 -4.70 -1.72
N VAL A 74 -9.00 -3.77 -1.51
CA VAL A 74 -8.97 -2.52 -2.29
C VAL A 74 -8.68 -2.78 -3.78
N ASN A 75 -7.78 -3.71 -4.11
CA ASN A 75 -7.51 -4.08 -5.49
C ASN A 75 -8.74 -4.73 -6.14
N ASP A 76 -9.37 -5.69 -5.47
CA ASP A 76 -10.56 -6.37 -6.00
C ASP A 76 -11.73 -5.39 -6.22
N LEU A 77 -11.94 -4.47 -5.28
CA LEU A 77 -12.97 -3.42 -5.40
C LEU A 77 -12.65 -2.41 -6.50
N ALA A 78 -11.37 -2.06 -6.70
CA ALA A 78 -10.96 -1.07 -7.68
C ALA A 78 -10.92 -1.64 -9.10
N PHE A 79 -10.45 -2.88 -9.28
CA PHE A 79 -10.39 -3.56 -10.57
C PHE A 79 -11.73 -4.18 -10.98
N GLY A 80 -12.65 -4.33 -10.04
CA GLY A 80 -13.97 -4.89 -10.30
C GLY A 80 -14.90 -3.93 -11.05
N PRO A 81 -16.08 -4.43 -11.45
CA PRO A 81 -17.03 -3.66 -12.28
C PRO A 81 -17.68 -2.49 -11.53
N ASN A 82 -17.68 -2.49 -10.21
CA ASN A 82 -18.35 -1.49 -9.37
C ASN A 82 -17.37 -0.88 -8.36
N PRO A 83 -16.47 0.01 -8.77
CA PRO A 83 -15.50 0.64 -7.87
C PRO A 83 -16.22 1.45 -6.77
N LYS A 84 -15.87 1.16 -5.51
CA LYS A 84 -16.56 1.67 -4.31
C LYS A 84 -16.00 3.03 -3.84
N TYR A 85 -14.71 3.26 -4.01
CA TYR A 85 -13.98 4.39 -3.44
C TYR A 85 -13.60 5.41 -4.51
N ASP A 86 -13.55 6.69 -4.13
CA ASP A 86 -13.15 7.77 -5.04
C ASP A 86 -11.62 7.88 -5.12
N VAL A 87 -10.96 7.63 -3.98
CA VAL A 87 -9.50 7.56 -3.84
C VAL A 87 -9.15 6.24 -3.17
N THR A 88 -8.17 5.53 -3.70
CA THR A 88 -7.79 4.23 -3.15
C THR A 88 -6.29 3.98 -3.25
N GLU A 89 -5.75 3.26 -2.28
CA GLU A 89 -4.45 2.62 -2.39
C GLU A 89 -4.55 1.45 -3.39
N MET A 90 -3.52 1.24 -4.21
CA MET A 90 -3.44 0.15 -5.18
C MET A 90 -2.03 -0.42 -5.23
N GLY A 91 -1.92 -1.73 -5.45
CA GLY A 91 -0.64 -2.35 -5.78
C GLY A 91 -0.11 -1.77 -7.10
N LEU A 92 1.12 -1.26 -7.11
CA LEU A 92 1.67 -0.60 -8.30
C LEU A 92 1.81 -1.58 -9.47
N ILE A 93 2.40 -2.75 -9.27
CA ILE A 93 2.58 -3.75 -10.33
C ILE A 93 1.24 -4.32 -10.81
N PRO A 94 0.28 -4.69 -9.94
CA PRO A 94 -1.08 -5.04 -10.37
C PRO A 94 -1.74 -3.96 -11.24
N TYR A 95 -1.58 -2.68 -10.89
CA TYR A 95 -2.10 -1.59 -11.70
C TYR A 95 -1.43 -1.54 -13.07
N VAL A 96 -0.09 -1.57 -13.12
CA VAL A 96 0.67 -1.57 -14.40
C VAL A 96 0.23 -2.74 -15.29
N ASN A 97 0.08 -3.94 -14.71
CA ASN A 97 -0.36 -5.13 -15.42
C ASN A 97 -1.75 -4.91 -16.06
N LYS A 98 -2.72 -4.43 -15.30
CA LYS A 98 -4.09 -4.14 -15.78
C LYS A 98 -4.12 -2.98 -16.78
N PHE A 99 -3.35 -1.92 -16.54
CA PHE A 99 -3.27 -0.76 -17.43
C PHE A 99 -2.75 -1.13 -18.81
N VAL A 100 -1.68 -1.92 -18.87
CA VAL A 100 -1.02 -2.27 -20.14
C VAL A 100 -1.72 -3.41 -20.87
N ASN A 101 -2.17 -4.44 -20.15
CA ASN A 101 -2.68 -5.66 -20.75
C ASN A 101 -4.18 -5.61 -21.05
N GLU A 102 -4.96 -4.93 -20.17
CA GLU A 102 -6.42 -4.93 -20.22
C GLU A 102 -7.01 -3.53 -20.49
N ASP A 103 -6.18 -2.53 -20.79
CA ASP A 103 -6.60 -1.15 -21.02
C ASP A 103 -7.41 -0.55 -19.83
N PHE A 104 -7.04 -0.92 -18.60
CA PHE A 104 -7.70 -0.44 -17.41
C PHE A 104 -7.53 1.08 -17.25
N ARG A 105 -8.63 1.82 -17.14
CA ARG A 105 -8.68 3.29 -17.07
C ARG A 105 -9.70 3.81 -16.04
N ALA A 106 -10.24 2.94 -15.18
CA ALA A 106 -11.22 3.34 -14.19
C ALA A 106 -10.62 4.25 -13.09
N TYR A 107 -9.33 4.07 -12.83
CA TYR A 107 -8.54 4.91 -11.92
C TYR A 107 -7.32 5.45 -12.62
N THR A 108 -6.88 6.64 -12.17
CA THR A 108 -5.67 7.33 -12.61
C THR A 108 -4.76 7.51 -11.40
N LEU A 109 -3.47 7.25 -11.54
CA LEU A 109 -2.50 7.37 -10.45
C LEU A 109 -2.17 8.85 -10.13
N ILE A 110 -1.82 9.09 -8.87
CA ILE A 110 -1.11 10.29 -8.44
C ILE A 110 0.19 9.87 -7.74
N PRO A 111 1.26 10.68 -7.75
CA PRO A 111 2.58 10.25 -7.29
C PRO A 111 2.70 10.29 -5.74
N VAL A 112 1.77 9.62 -5.08
CA VAL A 112 1.75 9.34 -3.64
C VAL A 112 2.06 7.87 -3.44
N PHE A 113 3.32 7.58 -3.08
CA PHE A 113 3.82 6.21 -2.93
C PHE A 113 3.64 5.76 -1.48
N ILE A 114 2.41 5.38 -1.16
CA ILE A 114 1.95 5.18 0.20
C ILE A 114 2.58 3.94 0.89
N SER A 115 3.01 2.94 0.11
CA SER A 115 3.72 1.76 0.65
C SER A 115 5.03 1.54 -0.08
N ARG A 116 6.12 1.50 0.72
CA ARG A 116 7.48 1.19 0.27
C ARG A 116 8.10 0.22 1.27
N VAL A 117 8.79 -0.79 0.78
CA VAL A 117 9.41 -1.81 1.64
C VAL A 117 10.63 -2.39 0.93
N PHE A 118 11.77 -2.39 1.61
CA PHE A 118 12.89 -3.23 1.22
C PHE A 118 12.50 -4.71 1.32
N ARG A 119 13.00 -5.55 0.43
CA ARG A 119 12.50 -6.91 0.25
C ARG A 119 13.53 -8.02 0.44
N HIS A 120 14.75 -7.71 0.88
CA HIS A 120 15.75 -8.73 1.19
C HIS A 120 15.28 -9.69 2.27
N ARG A 121 14.48 -9.21 3.23
CA ARG A 121 13.84 -10.02 4.27
C ARG A 121 12.85 -11.07 3.76
N ASN A 122 12.44 -10.98 2.50
CA ASN A 122 11.34 -11.73 1.90
C ASN A 122 11.81 -12.87 0.97
N VAL A 123 13.08 -13.24 1.03
CA VAL A 123 13.62 -14.43 0.38
C VAL A 123 13.96 -15.46 1.46
N PHE A 124 13.26 -16.60 1.43
CA PHE A 124 13.44 -17.68 2.39
C PHE A 124 13.95 -18.93 1.69
N VAL A 125 14.69 -19.77 2.41
CA VAL A 125 15.26 -21.01 1.90
C VAL A 125 15.03 -22.15 2.87
N HIS A 126 14.85 -23.36 2.34
CA HIS A 126 14.88 -24.57 3.18
C HIS A 126 16.30 -24.78 3.70
N ALA A 127 16.45 -25.10 4.97
CA ALA A 127 17.75 -25.21 5.63
C ALA A 127 18.67 -26.23 4.97
N ASP A 128 18.09 -27.31 4.41
CA ASP A 128 18.81 -28.40 3.76
C ASP A 128 18.94 -28.23 2.24
N SER A 129 18.54 -27.08 1.68
CA SER A 129 18.59 -26.82 0.21
C SER A 129 20.00 -26.60 -0.33
N GLY A 130 20.98 -26.30 0.55
CA GLY A 130 22.33 -25.91 0.17
C GLY A 130 22.42 -24.49 -0.41
N ILE A 131 21.36 -23.67 -0.29
CA ILE A 131 21.34 -22.28 -0.75
C ILE A 131 21.87 -21.39 0.37
N GLU A 132 23.01 -20.72 0.13
CA GLU A 132 23.66 -19.83 1.09
C GLU A 132 23.76 -18.38 0.57
N LYS A 133 23.70 -18.19 -0.75
CA LYS A 133 23.79 -16.88 -1.42
C LYS A 133 22.83 -16.82 -2.62
N PRO A 134 22.53 -15.62 -3.13
CA PRO A 134 21.59 -15.46 -4.24
C PRO A 134 21.88 -16.30 -5.47
N GLU A 135 23.16 -16.44 -5.85
CA GLU A 135 23.57 -17.19 -7.03
C GLU A 135 23.26 -18.69 -6.95
N ASP A 136 23.11 -19.24 -5.75
CA ASP A 136 22.75 -20.65 -5.50
C ASP A 136 21.28 -20.94 -5.82
N LEU A 137 20.46 -19.90 -6.04
CA LEU A 137 19.06 -20.04 -6.46
C LEU A 137 18.93 -20.59 -7.90
N ARG A 138 19.96 -20.48 -8.75
CA ARG A 138 19.88 -20.97 -10.12
C ARG A 138 19.58 -22.45 -10.20
N GLY A 139 18.61 -22.81 -11.04
CA GLY A 139 18.13 -24.18 -11.20
C GLY A 139 17.30 -24.73 -10.03
N LYS A 140 16.95 -23.90 -9.05
CA LYS A 140 16.15 -24.28 -7.90
C LYS A 140 14.66 -24.11 -8.13
N ARG A 141 13.85 -24.83 -7.36
CA ARG A 141 12.40 -24.67 -7.31
C ARG A 141 12.07 -23.53 -6.35
N VAL A 142 11.42 -22.49 -6.86
CA VAL A 142 11.07 -21.29 -6.08
C VAL A 142 9.56 -21.17 -5.97
N GLY A 143 9.06 -21.26 -4.75
CA GLY A 143 7.66 -21.05 -4.43
C GLY A 143 7.31 -19.56 -4.33
N THR A 144 6.08 -19.19 -4.70
CA THR A 144 5.55 -17.85 -4.54
C THR A 144 4.02 -17.87 -4.36
N PRO A 145 3.43 -17.02 -3.51
CA PRO A 145 1.98 -16.89 -3.44
C PRO A 145 1.39 -16.00 -4.57
N GLY A 146 2.24 -15.35 -5.36
CA GLY A 146 1.80 -14.50 -6.46
C GLY A 146 2.96 -13.91 -7.22
N TYR A 147 3.25 -14.41 -8.41
CA TYR A 147 4.36 -13.94 -9.24
C TYR A 147 4.22 -12.45 -9.59
N GLY A 148 3.00 -11.97 -9.89
CA GLY A 148 2.71 -10.58 -10.25
C GLY A 148 2.64 -9.58 -9.08
N MET A 149 2.91 -10.00 -7.85
CA MET A 149 2.96 -9.08 -6.70
C MET A 149 4.09 -8.07 -6.82
N SER A 150 3.85 -6.81 -6.40
CA SER A 150 4.87 -5.76 -6.43
C SER A 150 6.14 -6.17 -5.69
N ALA A 151 6.01 -6.77 -4.52
CA ALA A 151 7.13 -7.27 -3.73
C ALA A 151 8.00 -8.26 -4.51
N ASN A 152 7.36 -9.25 -5.14
CA ASN A 152 8.04 -10.34 -5.83
C ASN A 152 8.72 -9.86 -7.12
N THR A 153 8.10 -8.89 -7.80
CA THR A 153 8.69 -8.23 -8.98
C THR A 153 9.98 -7.47 -8.61
N TRP A 154 9.96 -6.73 -7.51
CA TRP A 154 11.15 -6.05 -7.01
C TRP A 154 12.25 -7.01 -6.56
N ILE A 155 11.88 -8.15 -5.91
CA ILE A 155 12.86 -9.16 -5.52
C ILE A 155 13.56 -9.74 -6.74
N ARG A 156 12.83 -10.15 -7.76
CA ARG A 156 13.43 -10.66 -9.01
C ARG A 156 14.29 -9.60 -9.70
N GLY A 157 13.83 -8.33 -9.67
CA GLY A 157 14.59 -7.22 -10.23
C GLY A 157 15.94 -7.02 -9.55
N PHE A 158 16.00 -6.95 -8.21
CA PHE A 158 17.28 -6.79 -7.55
C PHE A 158 18.15 -8.06 -7.59
N LEU A 159 17.54 -9.26 -7.64
CA LEU A 159 18.32 -10.49 -7.84
C LEU A 159 19.03 -10.48 -9.19
N LEU A 160 18.38 -9.99 -10.22
CA LEU A 160 19.01 -9.81 -11.54
C LEU A 160 20.10 -8.72 -11.50
N ASP A 161 19.75 -7.52 -11.06
CA ASP A 161 20.62 -6.35 -11.16
C ASP A 161 21.84 -6.43 -10.23
N GLU A 162 21.72 -7.04 -9.06
CA GLU A 162 22.77 -7.09 -8.06
C GLU A 162 23.58 -8.39 -8.08
N TYR A 163 22.94 -9.51 -8.47
CA TYR A 163 23.54 -10.86 -8.36
C TYR A 163 23.53 -11.62 -9.69
N GLY A 164 23.01 -11.02 -10.77
CA GLY A 164 22.93 -11.66 -12.09
C GLY A 164 22.04 -12.90 -12.13
N VAL A 165 21.07 -13.01 -11.23
CA VAL A 165 20.15 -14.14 -11.12
C VAL A 165 18.81 -13.75 -11.73
N ALA A 166 18.52 -14.28 -12.92
CA ALA A 166 17.33 -13.94 -13.70
C ALA A 166 16.09 -14.72 -13.22
N ALA A 167 14.90 -14.20 -13.57
CA ALA A 167 13.64 -14.82 -13.19
C ALA A 167 13.43 -16.19 -13.88
N ASP A 168 14.03 -16.42 -15.02
CA ASP A 168 14.01 -17.68 -15.78
C ASP A 168 15.10 -18.68 -15.36
N ASP A 169 15.98 -18.28 -14.43
CA ASP A 169 16.94 -19.20 -13.80
C ASP A 169 16.25 -20.18 -12.81
N PHE A 170 14.97 -20.01 -12.52
CA PHE A 170 14.21 -20.79 -11.52
C PHE A 170 13.10 -21.63 -12.16
N GLU A 171 12.73 -22.70 -11.46
CA GLU A 171 11.45 -23.36 -11.66
C GLU A 171 10.42 -22.75 -10.70
N TRP A 172 9.44 -22.00 -11.25
CA TRP A 172 8.43 -21.33 -10.44
C TRP A 172 7.27 -22.24 -10.08
N ILE A 173 6.86 -22.17 -8.79
CA ILE A 173 5.65 -22.84 -8.28
C ILE A 173 4.79 -21.78 -7.59
N GLU A 174 3.63 -21.45 -8.16
CA GLU A 174 2.69 -20.51 -7.55
C GLU A 174 1.68 -21.25 -6.69
N THR A 175 1.57 -20.87 -5.41
CA THR A 175 0.67 -21.55 -4.46
C THR A 175 -0.79 -21.16 -4.67
N THR A 176 -1.71 -22.05 -4.32
CA THR A 176 -3.14 -21.83 -4.49
C THR A 176 -3.76 -21.01 -3.36
N LYS A 177 -3.09 -20.91 -2.21
CA LYS A 177 -3.46 -20.06 -1.08
C LYS A 177 -2.22 -19.41 -0.47
N SER A 178 -2.42 -18.41 0.39
CA SER A 178 -1.37 -17.73 1.13
C SER A 178 -1.43 -18.06 2.63
N SER A 179 -0.28 -18.14 3.29
CA SER A 179 -0.15 -18.49 4.71
C SER A 179 -0.69 -17.41 5.67
N ASP A 180 -0.95 -16.19 5.20
CA ASP A 180 -1.59 -15.14 5.99
C ASP A 180 -3.13 -15.17 5.91
N SER A 181 -3.69 -16.07 5.10
CA SER A 181 -5.14 -16.22 4.96
C SER A 181 -5.78 -16.50 6.32
N GLY A 182 -6.49 -15.50 6.85
CA GLY A 182 -7.21 -15.58 8.13
C GLY A 182 -6.60 -14.83 9.31
N LYS A 183 -5.36 -14.32 9.24
CA LYS A 183 -4.73 -13.55 10.34
C LYS A 183 -4.96 -12.05 10.29
N LEU A 184 -5.15 -11.50 9.09
CA LEU A 184 -5.39 -10.08 8.88
C LEU A 184 -6.84 -9.79 8.44
N GLY A 185 -7.77 -10.74 8.64
CA GLY A 185 -9.15 -10.62 8.18
C GLY A 185 -9.31 -10.77 6.67
N GLY A 186 -8.26 -11.21 5.97
CA GLY A 186 -8.30 -11.49 4.55
C GLY A 186 -9.19 -12.71 4.24
N SER A 187 -10.15 -12.57 3.35
CA SER A 187 -10.83 -13.68 2.71
C SER A 187 -9.78 -14.55 2.03
N GLY A 188 -9.70 -15.83 2.34
CA GLY A 188 -8.71 -16.77 1.82
C GLY A 188 -8.32 -16.49 0.37
N TRP A 189 -7.17 -15.84 0.19
CA TRP A 189 -6.72 -15.40 -1.13
C TRP A 189 -6.28 -16.61 -1.95
N SER A 190 -6.86 -16.77 -3.12
CA SER A 190 -6.37 -17.67 -4.16
C SER A 190 -5.95 -16.85 -5.37
N ALA A 191 -4.79 -17.15 -5.93
CA ALA A 191 -4.37 -16.57 -7.21
C ALA A 191 -5.19 -17.15 -8.37
N PHE A 192 -5.83 -18.30 -8.17
CA PHE A 192 -6.50 -19.08 -9.19
C PHE A 192 -8.00 -19.12 -8.95
N ASP A 193 -8.78 -19.09 -10.06
CA ASP A 193 -10.22 -19.36 -10.04
C ASP A 193 -10.51 -20.87 -9.85
N ALA A 194 -11.80 -21.24 -9.81
CA ALA A 194 -12.22 -22.63 -9.64
C ALA A 194 -11.76 -23.55 -10.79
N GLU A 195 -11.46 -22.98 -11.94
CA GLU A 195 -10.99 -23.65 -13.15
C GLU A 195 -9.46 -23.75 -13.20
N GLY A 196 -8.75 -23.18 -12.20
CA GLY A 196 -7.30 -23.21 -12.12
C GLY A 196 -6.59 -22.14 -12.97
N ASN A 197 -7.32 -21.12 -13.47
CA ASN A 197 -6.70 -20.00 -14.17
C ASN A 197 -6.31 -18.90 -13.17
N ASN A 198 -5.19 -18.20 -13.44
CA ASN A 198 -4.86 -17.03 -12.62
C ASN A 198 -5.90 -15.92 -12.86
N SER A 199 -6.67 -15.62 -11.83
CA SER A 199 -7.75 -14.62 -11.89
C SER A 199 -7.30 -13.21 -11.56
N ARG A 200 -6.12 -13.01 -10.96
CA ARG A 200 -5.65 -11.71 -10.45
C ARG A 200 -4.68 -11.01 -11.38
N TYR A 201 -3.85 -11.78 -12.09
CA TYR A 201 -2.82 -11.22 -12.96
C TYR A 201 -2.96 -11.77 -14.36
N TYR A 202 -2.69 -10.91 -15.35
CA TYR A 202 -2.51 -11.39 -16.70
C TYR A 202 -1.15 -12.06 -16.82
N TYR A 203 -1.13 -13.32 -17.25
CA TYR A 203 0.05 -14.02 -17.70
C TYR A 203 -0.14 -14.51 -19.14
N PRO A 204 0.91 -14.50 -19.99
CA PRO A 204 0.86 -15.19 -21.27
C PRO A 204 0.54 -16.68 -21.06
N LYS A 205 -0.14 -17.31 -22.04
CA LYS A 205 -0.56 -18.73 -21.94
C LYS A 205 0.61 -19.69 -21.66
N ASP A 206 1.79 -19.38 -22.21
CA ASP A 206 3.00 -20.18 -22.08
C ASP A 206 3.93 -19.67 -20.96
N PHE A 207 3.40 -18.92 -20.00
CA PHE A 207 4.19 -18.39 -18.91
C PHE A 207 4.72 -19.53 -18.02
N PRO A 208 6.03 -19.60 -17.72
CA PRO A 208 6.67 -20.75 -17.10
C PRO A 208 6.43 -20.82 -15.58
N ILE A 209 5.17 -20.78 -15.15
CA ILE A 209 4.78 -20.95 -13.75
C ILE A 209 3.94 -22.22 -13.64
N LYS A 210 4.34 -23.12 -12.74
CA LYS A 210 3.56 -24.27 -12.38
C LYS A 210 2.61 -23.92 -11.24
N GLN A 211 1.37 -24.38 -11.32
CA GLN A 211 0.46 -24.33 -10.19
C GLN A 211 0.92 -25.33 -9.12
N GLY A 212 1.00 -24.87 -7.87
CA GLY A 212 1.29 -25.70 -6.72
C GLY A 212 0.15 -26.67 -6.38
N PRO A 213 0.36 -27.59 -5.44
CA PRO A 213 -0.68 -28.50 -4.99
C PRO A 213 -1.90 -27.74 -4.42
N PRO A 214 -3.12 -28.29 -4.59
CA PRO A 214 -4.32 -27.69 -3.99
C PRO A 214 -4.18 -27.57 -2.47
N ASP A 215 -4.70 -26.47 -1.93
CA ASP A 215 -4.75 -26.17 -0.49
C ASP A 215 -3.40 -26.13 0.25
N VAL A 216 -2.29 -26.04 -0.47
CA VAL A 216 -0.94 -25.89 0.08
C VAL A 216 -0.51 -24.42 -0.03
N ASP A 217 -0.14 -23.82 1.11
CA ASP A 217 0.42 -22.49 1.13
C ASP A 217 1.96 -22.50 0.95
N GLU A 218 2.55 -21.31 0.82
CA GLU A 218 4.00 -21.17 0.59
C GLU A 218 4.84 -21.70 1.78
N SER A 219 4.32 -21.61 3.00
CA SER A 219 4.99 -22.13 4.19
C SER A 219 5.03 -23.65 4.18
N GLU A 220 3.90 -24.29 3.86
CA GLU A 220 3.78 -25.76 3.73
C GLU A 220 4.60 -26.27 2.54
N LEU A 221 4.59 -25.53 1.42
CA LEU A 221 5.34 -25.88 0.22
C LEU A 221 6.85 -25.96 0.50
N LEU A 222 7.40 -24.99 1.23
CA LEU A 222 8.80 -24.96 1.62
C LEU A 222 9.13 -26.04 2.64
N LEU A 223 8.32 -26.21 3.70
CA LEU A 223 8.54 -27.20 4.76
C LEU A 223 8.54 -28.64 4.25
N SER A 224 7.69 -28.93 3.28
CA SER A 224 7.59 -30.28 2.69
C SER A 224 8.72 -30.58 1.71
N GLY A 225 9.60 -29.62 1.40
CA GLY A 225 10.65 -29.74 0.40
C GLY A 225 10.16 -29.82 -1.04
N GLN A 226 8.92 -29.43 -1.30
CA GLN A 226 8.38 -29.33 -2.65
C GLN A 226 8.94 -28.12 -3.41
N CYS A 227 9.43 -27.10 -2.68
CA CYS A 227 10.32 -26.09 -3.22
C CYS A 227 11.57 -25.93 -2.34
N ASP A 228 12.61 -25.29 -2.89
CA ASP A 228 13.91 -25.11 -2.24
C ASP A 228 14.04 -23.73 -1.61
N ALA A 229 13.31 -22.76 -2.17
CA ALA A 229 13.25 -21.37 -1.72
C ALA A 229 11.85 -20.77 -1.91
N LEU A 230 11.61 -19.63 -1.26
CA LEU A 230 10.42 -18.78 -1.43
C LEU A 230 10.81 -17.36 -1.77
N ILE A 231 10.11 -16.79 -2.72
CA ILE A 231 10.04 -15.33 -2.97
C ILE A 231 8.60 -14.90 -2.69
N THR A 232 8.39 -14.12 -1.61
CA THR A 232 7.06 -13.83 -1.10
C THR A 232 6.97 -12.44 -0.48
N ALA A 233 5.80 -11.78 -0.61
CA ALA A 233 5.52 -10.53 0.11
C ALA A 233 5.30 -10.76 1.63
N ILE A 234 4.99 -11.99 2.02
CA ILE A 234 4.51 -12.39 3.33
C ILE A 234 5.60 -13.17 4.05
N THR A 235 5.73 -13.00 5.36
CA THR A 235 6.63 -13.86 6.14
C THR A 235 5.93 -15.19 6.42
N PRO A 236 6.51 -16.34 5.99
CA PRO A 236 5.90 -17.63 6.19
C PRO A 236 5.61 -17.92 7.67
N GLN A 237 4.46 -18.51 7.98
CA GLN A 237 4.06 -18.76 9.36
C GLN A 237 5.05 -19.68 10.07
N SER A 238 5.54 -20.70 9.40
CA SER A 238 6.55 -21.60 9.96
C SER A 238 7.86 -20.90 10.36
N PHE A 239 8.25 -19.85 9.63
CA PHE A 239 9.39 -19.02 10.04
C PHE A 239 9.06 -18.21 11.31
N LEU A 240 7.86 -17.63 11.40
CA LEU A 240 7.41 -16.90 12.59
C LEU A 240 7.32 -17.80 13.82
N ASP A 241 6.97 -19.06 13.63
CA ASP A 241 6.91 -20.09 14.68
C ASP A 241 8.31 -20.61 15.09
N GLY A 242 9.38 -20.08 14.47
CA GLY A 242 10.75 -20.46 14.78
C GLY A 242 11.18 -21.83 14.26
N ASN A 243 10.55 -22.33 13.18
CA ASN A 243 10.92 -23.63 12.62
C ASN A 243 12.35 -23.58 12.04
N PRO A 244 13.29 -24.45 12.53
CA PRO A 244 14.69 -24.39 12.12
C PRO A 244 14.94 -24.79 10.65
N LYS A 245 13.96 -25.39 9.98
CA LYS A 245 14.06 -25.75 8.57
C LYS A 245 13.92 -24.58 7.61
N ILE A 246 13.48 -23.42 8.09
CA ILE A 246 13.32 -22.23 7.26
C ILE A 246 14.27 -21.14 7.73
N LYS A 247 15.04 -20.61 6.80
CA LYS A 247 15.98 -19.51 7.01
C LYS A 247 15.72 -18.38 6.03
N ARG A 248 16.15 -17.15 6.37
CA ARG A 248 16.28 -16.09 5.39
C ARG A 248 17.56 -16.28 4.59
N LEU A 249 17.50 -16.01 3.29
CA LEU A 249 18.69 -15.98 2.43
C LEU A 249 19.65 -14.86 2.84
N PHE A 250 19.12 -13.73 3.32
CA PHE A 250 19.89 -12.62 3.86
C PHE A 250 19.76 -12.61 5.39
N PRO A 251 20.76 -13.19 6.13
CA PRO A 251 20.65 -13.33 7.60
C PRO A 251 20.61 -11.99 8.32
N ASP A 252 21.49 -11.06 7.94
CA ASP A 252 21.47 -9.67 8.43
C ASP A 252 20.69 -8.79 7.44
N VAL A 253 19.37 -8.80 7.61
CA VAL A 253 18.45 -8.09 6.73
C VAL A 253 18.73 -6.58 6.71
N LYS A 254 18.94 -5.96 7.88
CA LYS A 254 19.16 -4.51 7.99
C LYS A 254 20.42 -4.10 7.24
N ALA A 255 21.51 -4.82 7.44
CA ALA A 255 22.77 -4.54 6.76
C ALA A 255 22.65 -4.72 5.23
N ALA A 256 21.97 -5.77 4.77
CA ALA A 256 21.73 -6.00 3.35
C ALA A 256 20.89 -4.88 2.71
N GLU A 257 19.78 -4.49 3.33
CA GLU A 257 18.88 -3.43 2.85
C GLU A 257 19.56 -2.06 2.86
N GLN A 258 20.35 -1.73 3.89
CA GLN A 258 21.12 -0.49 3.94
C GLN A 258 22.24 -0.46 2.91
N SER A 259 22.92 -1.59 2.68
CA SER A 259 23.96 -1.71 1.65
C SER A 259 23.37 -1.51 0.25
N TYR A 260 22.24 -2.16 -0.02
CA TYR A 260 21.50 -1.99 -1.26
C TYR A 260 21.15 -0.51 -1.50
N TYR A 261 20.57 0.16 -0.48
CA TYR A 261 20.22 1.57 -0.62
C TYR A 261 21.44 2.47 -0.86
N ARG A 262 22.53 2.28 -0.10
CA ARG A 262 23.77 3.07 -0.31
C ARG A 262 24.34 2.90 -1.71
N LYS A 263 24.23 1.70 -2.29
CA LYS A 263 24.72 1.39 -3.64
C LYS A 263 23.81 1.95 -4.72
N THR A 264 22.50 1.82 -4.55
CA THR A 264 21.53 2.05 -5.63
C THR A 264 20.73 3.34 -5.48
N GLY A 265 20.55 3.84 -4.25
CA GLY A 265 19.62 4.91 -3.92
C GLY A 265 18.13 4.50 -4.01
N LEU A 266 17.83 3.22 -4.21
CA LEU A 266 16.47 2.73 -4.47
C LEU A 266 15.77 2.33 -3.17
N PHE A 267 14.54 2.82 -3.00
CA PHE A 267 13.62 2.34 -1.98
C PHE A 267 12.35 1.81 -2.65
N PRO A 268 12.16 0.48 -2.76
CA PRO A 268 11.14 -0.13 -3.61
C PRO A 268 9.71 0.31 -3.30
N ILE A 269 8.99 0.75 -4.34
CA ILE A 269 7.59 1.17 -4.26
C ILE A 269 6.70 -0.07 -4.39
N MET A 270 5.81 -0.27 -3.40
CA MET A 270 4.83 -1.36 -3.41
C MET A 270 3.47 -0.88 -3.88
N HIS A 271 2.97 0.19 -3.23
CA HIS A 271 1.63 0.70 -3.50
C HIS A 271 1.66 2.20 -3.79
N VAL A 272 0.67 2.63 -4.53
CA VAL A 272 0.46 3.99 -5.00
C VAL A 272 -0.99 4.39 -4.75
N VAL A 273 -1.25 5.67 -4.61
CA VAL A 273 -2.61 6.21 -4.52
C VAL A 273 -3.18 6.47 -5.92
N ALA A 274 -4.41 6.07 -6.13
CA ALA A 274 -5.16 6.26 -7.36
C ALA A 274 -6.50 6.95 -7.09
N ILE A 275 -6.95 7.76 -8.03
CA ILE A 275 -8.22 8.49 -7.97
C ILE A 275 -9.11 7.98 -9.10
N ARG A 276 -10.39 7.76 -8.83
CA ARG A 276 -11.37 7.39 -9.84
C ARG A 276 -11.35 8.41 -10.98
N THR A 277 -11.10 7.97 -12.19
CA THR A 277 -10.95 8.84 -13.36
C THR A 277 -12.16 9.76 -13.58
N ASN A 278 -13.38 9.26 -13.31
CA ASN A 278 -14.58 10.08 -13.40
C ASN A 278 -14.68 11.15 -12.28
N ALA A 279 -14.10 10.92 -11.10
CA ALA A 279 -14.02 11.94 -10.05
C ALA A 279 -13.07 13.07 -10.44
N ILE A 280 -11.95 12.76 -11.09
CA ILE A 280 -11.02 13.76 -11.65
C ILE A 280 -11.73 14.59 -12.74
N LYS A 281 -12.45 13.94 -13.66
CA LYS A 281 -13.21 14.65 -14.70
C LYS A 281 -14.25 15.61 -14.14
N ALA A 282 -14.89 15.23 -13.02
CA ALA A 282 -15.87 16.09 -12.33
C ALA A 282 -15.21 17.23 -11.52
N ASN A 283 -13.99 17.00 -11.02
CA ASN A 283 -13.21 17.99 -10.26
C ASN A 283 -11.73 17.92 -10.65
N PRO A 284 -11.28 18.68 -11.64
CA PRO A 284 -9.88 18.68 -12.10
C PRO A 284 -8.86 19.12 -11.04
N GLY A 285 -9.27 19.79 -9.96
CA GLY A 285 -8.42 20.16 -8.83
C GLY A 285 -8.20 19.02 -7.81
N LEU A 286 -8.98 17.94 -7.92
CA LEU A 286 -8.94 16.83 -6.96
C LEU A 286 -7.57 16.14 -6.87
N PRO A 287 -6.84 15.87 -7.97
CA PRO A 287 -5.54 15.21 -7.90
C PRO A 287 -4.54 15.96 -7.01
N LYS A 288 -4.40 17.27 -7.19
CA LYS A 288 -3.54 18.10 -6.35
C LYS A 288 -4.01 18.12 -4.90
N ALA A 289 -5.31 18.32 -4.66
CA ALA A 289 -5.85 18.37 -3.31
C ALA A 289 -5.63 17.06 -2.54
N VAL A 290 -5.74 15.90 -3.20
CA VAL A 290 -5.43 14.58 -2.61
C VAL A 290 -3.94 14.45 -2.36
N PHE A 291 -3.08 14.87 -3.29
CA PHE A 291 -1.63 14.86 -3.10
C PHE A 291 -1.23 15.68 -1.85
N ASP A 292 -1.73 16.91 -1.73
CA ASP A 292 -1.47 17.81 -0.58
C ASP A 292 -1.97 17.19 0.74
N MET A 293 -3.15 16.56 0.73
CA MET A 293 -3.73 15.87 1.89
C MET A 293 -2.83 14.74 2.38
N TYR A 294 -2.34 13.89 1.49
CA TYR A 294 -1.43 12.78 1.86
C TYR A 294 -0.06 13.31 2.33
N SER A 295 0.47 14.35 1.68
CA SER A 295 1.73 15.00 2.07
C SER A 295 1.61 15.61 3.47
N GLY A 296 0.51 16.31 3.76
CA GLY A 296 0.24 16.85 5.09
C GLY A 296 0.12 15.77 6.17
N ALA A 297 -0.50 14.65 5.87
CA ALA A 297 -0.61 13.52 6.81
C ALA A 297 0.76 12.86 7.09
N LYS A 298 1.61 12.72 6.07
CA LYS A 298 2.98 12.23 6.22
C LYS A 298 3.83 13.18 7.07
N ASN A 299 3.71 14.49 6.88
CA ASN A 299 4.43 15.47 7.68
C ASN A 299 4.07 15.38 9.17
N ILE A 300 2.80 15.10 9.51
CA ILE A 300 2.39 14.82 10.90
C ILE A 300 3.11 13.55 11.43
N ALA A 301 3.23 12.49 10.64
CA ALA A 301 3.94 11.28 11.05
C ALA A 301 5.42 11.56 11.30
N TYR A 302 6.09 12.33 10.44
CA TYR A 302 7.49 12.74 10.65
C TYR A 302 7.67 13.53 11.92
N ALA A 303 6.83 14.54 12.18
CA ALA A 303 6.86 15.33 13.40
C ALA A 303 6.64 14.47 14.66
N ASN A 304 5.81 13.42 14.57
CA ASN A 304 5.63 12.48 15.67
C ASN A 304 6.88 11.63 15.95
N MET A 305 7.65 11.24 14.93
CA MET A 305 8.92 10.51 15.11
C MET A 305 10.04 11.41 15.64
N GLU A 306 10.03 12.70 15.31
CA GLU A 306 10.97 13.70 15.83
C GLU A 306 10.73 14.05 17.31
N THR A 307 9.53 13.74 17.84
CA THR A 307 9.17 14.08 19.23
C THR A 307 9.91 13.17 20.21
N THR A 308 10.92 13.70 20.89
CA THR A 308 11.75 12.97 21.88
C THR A 308 11.25 13.07 23.32
N THR A 309 10.45 14.10 23.66
CA THR A 309 9.94 14.33 25.02
C THR A 309 8.87 13.32 25.45
N SER A 310 8.13 12.77 24.49
CA SER A 310 7.18 11.66 24.69
C SER A 310 7.11 10.85 23.42
N LEU A 311 7.56 9.60 23.47
CA LEU A 311 7.53 8.72 22.29
C LEU A 311 6.09 8.51 21.82
N LYS A 312 5.82 8.80 20.54
CA LYS A 312 4.52 8.57 19.91
C LYS A 312 4.39 7.16 19.31
N VAL A 313 5.52 6.49 19.16
CA VAL A 313 5.61 5.11 18.66
C VAL A 313 6.11 4.22 19.80
N THR A 314 5.45 3.08 20.00
CA THR A 314 5.80 2.12 21.07
C THR A 314 7.01 1.28 20.65
N LEU A 315 8.09 1.93 20.28
CA LEU A 315 9.39 1.33 19.98
C LEU A 315 10.46 2.08 20.78
N PRO A 316 11.15 1.43 21.73
CA PRO A 316 12.10 2.11 22.63
C PRO A 316 13.20 2.88 21.92
N TRP A 317 13.67 2.39 20.79
CA TRP A 317 14.77 2.97 20.01
C TRP A 317 14.28 3.70 18.75
N VAL A 318 13.01 4.13 18.70
CA VAL A 318 12.47 4.82 17.52
C VAL A 318 13.28 6.05 17.14
N THR A 319 13.77 6.82 18.10
CA THR A 319 14.59 8.02 17.83
C THR A 319 15.90 7.66 17.14
N GLN A 320 16.61 6.64 17.63
CA GLN A 320 17.87 6.19 17.04
C GLN A 320 17.66 5.61 15.63
N GLU A 321 16.61 4.83 15.45
CA GLU A 321 16.24 4.29 14.12
C GLU A 321 15.87 5.41 13.14
N PHE A 322 15.16 6.43 13.60
CA PHE A 322 14.80 7.59 12.79
C PHE A 322 16.04 8.40 12.38
N GLU A 323 16.94 8.70 13.34
CA GLU A 323 18.19 9.40 13.08
C GLU A 323 19.11 8.62 12.12
N GLU A 324 19.25 7.31 12.32
CA GLU A 324 20.03 6.45 11.43
C GLU A 324 19.46 6.42 10.02
N THR A 325 18.13 6.32 9.90
CA THR A 325 17.43 6.35 8.61
C THR A 325 17.69 7.67 7.88
N ARG A 326 17.55 8.81 8.57
CA ARG A 326 17.84 10.14 7.99
C ARG A 326 19.30 10.31 7.59
N LYS A 327 20.23 9.75 8.35
CA LYS A 327 21.66 9.77 8.02
C LYS A 327 21.97 9.01 6.73
N ILE A 328 21.25 7.93 6.44
CA ILE A 328 21.47 7.07 5.27
C ILE A 328 20.68 7.57 4.06
N MET A 329 19.42 7.96 4.27
CA MET A 329 18.44 8.20 3.19
C MET A 329 18.08 9.68 3.00
N GLY A 330 18.56 10.57 3.87
CA GLY A 330 18.19 12.00 3.86
C GLY A 330 16.97 12.31 4.70
N THR A 331 16.63 13.61 4.79
CA THR A 331 15.52 14.10 5.62
C THR A 331 14.17 13.62 5.14
N ASN A 332 13.93 13.62 3.82
CA ASN A 332 12.76 13.05 3.20
C ASN A 332 13.06 11.63 2.69
N PHE A 333 13.09 10.66 3.58
CA PHE A 333 13.35 9.26 3.22
C PHE A 333 12.13 8.52 2.65
N TRP A 334 10.98 9.19 2.58
CA TRP A 334 9.74 8.67 1.99
C TRP A 334 9.13 9.68 1.01
N PRO A 335 9.84 10.03 -0.07
CA PRO A 335 9.40 11.10 -0.96
C PRO A 335 8.16 10.72 -1.75
N TYR A 336 7.22 11.68 -1.89
CA TYR A 336 6.17 11.69 -2.91
C TYR A 336 6.62 12.56 -4.09
N GLY A 337 5.89 12.50 -5.19
CA GLY A 337 6.25 13.18 -6.43
C GLY A 337 6.95 12.28 -7.43
N VAL A 338 6.84 12.60 -8.72
CA VAL A 338 7.46 11.81 -9.80
C VAL A 338 8.98 11.96 -9.79
N GLU A 339 9.48 13.20 -9.79
CA GLU A 339 10.93 13.45 -9.95
C GLU A 339 11.81 12.78 -8.88
N PRO A 340 11.47 12.83 -7.58
CA PRO A 340 12.26 12.13 -6.57
C PRO A 340 12.23 10.60 -6.69
N ASN A 341 11.29 10.06 -7.46
CA ASN A 341 11.04 8.62 -7.61
C ASN A 341 11.18 8.12 -9.06
N ARG A 342 11.70 8.96 -9.95
CA ARG A 342 11.80 8.65 -11.39
C ARG A 342 12.52 7.33 -11.63
N LYS A 343 13.65 7.12 -10.95
CA LYS A 343 14.45 5.90 -11.08
C LYS A 343 13.69 4.64 -10.72
N GLU A 344 12.94 4.66 -9.61
CA GLU A 344 12.10 3.53 -9.21
C GLU A 344 10.97 3.27 -10.20
N LEU A 345 10.35 4.33 -10.73
CA LEU A 345 9.26 4.21 -11.70
C LEU A 345 9.76 3.62 -13.03
N GLU A 346 10.88 4.10 -13.55
CA GLU A 346 11.53 3.54 -14.73
C GLU A 346 11.90 2.06 -14.54
N LEU A 347 12.43 1.71 -13.35
CA LEU A 347 12.74 0.32 -13.03
C LEU A 347 11.50 -0.57 -12.93
N VAL A 348 10.40 -0.05 -12.38
CA VAL A 348 9.13 -0.77 -12.35
C VAL A 348 8.65 -1.10 -13.77
N MET A 349 8.75 -0.14 -14.71
CA MET A 349 8.37 -0.39 -16.11
C MET A 349 9.28 -1.45 -16.75
N ARG A 350 10.61 -1.34 -16.56
CA ARG A 350 11.57 -2.32 -17.04
C ARG A 350 11.30 -3.71 -16.44
N TYR A 351 11.19 -3.83 -15.12
CA TYR A 351 10.99 -5.10 -14.44
C TYR A 351 9.67 -5.77 -14.84
N THR A 352 8.59 -5.02 -15.00
CA THR A 352 7.32 -5.61 -15.44
C THR A 352 7.40 -6.16 -16.86
N TYR A 353 8.15 -5.50 -17.74
CA TYR A 353 8.34 -5.94 -19.11
C TYR A 353 9.30 -7.14 -19.20
N GLU A 354 10.50 -7.04 -18.61
CA GLU A 354 11.52 -8.09 -18.63
C GLU A 354 11.08 -9.38 -17.97
N GLN A 355 10.22 -9.27 -16.94
CA GLN A 355 9.65 -10.41 -16.22
C GLN A 355 8.34 -10.95 -16.84
N GLY A 356 7.96 -10.49 -18.01
CA GLY A 356 6.82 -11.00 -18.76
C GLY A 356 5.44 -10.64 -18.18
N LEU A 357 5.35 -9.67 -17.26
CA LEU A 357 4.09 -9.26 -16.64
C LEU A 357 3.25 -8.33 -17.52
N VAL A 358 3.87 -7.70 -18.51
CA VAL A 358 3.20 -6.82 -19.47
C VAL A 358 3.63 -7.13 -20.90
N LYS A 359 2.69 -6.99 -21.83
CA LYS A 359 2.90 -7.32 -23.26
C LYS A 359 3.74 -6.30 -24.03
N ARG A 360 3.97 -5.11 -23.46
CA ARG A 360 4.82 -4.05 -24.02
C ARG A 360 5.41 -3.20 -22.92
N LEU A 361 6.57 -2.62 -23.17
CA LEU A 361 7.09 -1.56 -22.32
C LEU A 361 6.13 -0.35 -22.36
N ALA A 362 5.85 0.24 -21.22
CA ALA A 362 5.00 1.41 -21.08
C ALA A 362 5.78 2.57 -20.45
N GLU A 363 5.38 3.78 -20.77
CA GLU A 363 5.84 4.98 -20.06
C GLU A 363 5.00 5.15 -18.80
N PHE A 364 5.66 5.36 -17.67
CA PHE A 364 4.92 5.50 -16.40
C PHE A 364 4.08 6.79 -16.37
N GLU A 365 4.50 7.84 -17.08
CA GLU A 365 3.78 9.11 -17.19
C GLU A 365 2.33 8.93 -17.70
N ASP A 366 2.09 7.96 -18.56
CA ASP A 366 0.76 7.65 -19.10
C ASP A 366 -0.25 7.18 -18.04
N MET A 367 0.23 6.77 -16.88
CA MET A 367 -0.57 6.23 -15.78
C MET A 367 -0.95 7.27 -14.74
N PHE A 368 -0.19 8.37 -14.68
CA PHE A 368 -0.39 9.45 -13.72
C PHE A 368 -1.26 10.57 -14.29
N ASP A 369 -1.99 11.26 -13.40
CA ASP A 369 -2.68 12.48 -13.80
C ASP A 369 -1.66 13.55 -14.20
N PRO A 370 -1.76 14.14 -15.41
CA PRO A 370 -0.77 15.10 -15.91
C PRO A 370 -0.56 16.31 -15.00
N SER A 371 -1.60 16.73 -14.25
CA SER A 371 -1.49 17.87 -13.33
C SER A 371 -0.60 17.60 -12.13
N THR A 372 -0.25 16.31 -11.88
CA THR A 372 0.54 15.89 -10.72
C THR A 372 1.99 15.56 -11.04
N LEU A 373 2.38 15.49 -12.31
CA LEU A 373 3.71 15.07 -12.72
C LEU A 373 4.83 15.98 -12.19
N ALA A 374 4.56 17.29 -12.08
CA ALA A 374 5.51 18.28 -11.59
C ALA A 374 5.34 18.60 -10.10
N LEU A 375 4.43 17.93 -9.38
CA LEU A 375 4.22 18.22 -7.97
C LEU A 375 5.40 17.72 -7.14
N LEU A 376 5.81 18.56 -6.20
CA LEU A 376 6.78 18.26 -5.16
C LEU A 376 6.14 18.55 -3.79
N GLU A 377 6.63 17.87 -2.77
CA GLU A 377 6.18 18.09 -1.40
C GLU A 377 6.89 19.29 -0.76
N ASP A 378 6.15 20.04 0.04
CA ASP A 378 6.70 21.01 1.00
C ASP A 378 6.99 20.26 2.31
N ILE A 379 8.28 20.04 2.64
CA ILE A 379 8.75 19.31 3.84
C ILE A 379 9.53 20.23 4.76
#